data_50b6bf5cb4e1921e997c51c1ee397d97
#
_entry.id   50b6bf5cb4e1921e997c51c1ee397d97
#
_cell.length_a   1.000
_cell.length_b   1.000
_cell.length_c   1.000
_cell.angle_alpha   90.00
_cell.angle_beta   90.00
_cell.angle_gamma   90.00
#
_symmetry.space_group_name_H-M   'P 1'
#
loop_
_entity.id
_entity.type
_entity.pdbx_description
1 polymer ?
#
loop_
_entity_poly.entity_id
_entity_poly.type
_entity_poly.pdbx_seq_one_letter_code
_entity_poly.pdbx_strand_id
1 'polypeptide(L)'
;MSLCARVSLSAEAFRLAATLSARADVRVSFERVVPLDSRVMPYLWMTGADASVDQLRADPDVTRAELLASSNGGLLVGVDWRTDHPLLGALSTTDAACLRGIGTADGWQFSLRFPSRDRLADCYRECAEAGVPLTVERIHTTAWSVEGGHEAVLTDLQRETLAAALERGYFAVPRAATLQDLAREFDVSDTAISQRIRRGVARLLAAELGEDRPAGGTGRSTTGGAGDAPSGDDLPQF
;
A
#
# COMPACT_ATOMS: atom_id res chain seq x y z
N MET A 1 -19.02 -12.97 7.26
CA MET A 1 -18.48 -11.59 7.44
C MET A 1 -17.36 -11.41 6.45
N SER A 2 -17.41 -10.38 5.61
CA SER A 2 -16.34 -10.11 4.65
C SER A 2 -15.04 -9.70 5.36
N LEU A 3 -13.91 -10.01 4.77
CA LEU A 3 -12.60 -9.67 5.28
C LEU A 3 -11.71 -9.15 4.16
N CYS A 4 -10.73 -8.36 4.53
CA CYS A 4 -9.64 -7.95 3.65
C CYS A 4 -8.36 -8.65 4.06
N ALA A 5 -7.61 -9.13 3.07
CA ALA A 5 -6.30 -9.71 3.24
C ALA A 5 -5.27 -8.93 2.42
N ARG A 6 -4.13 -8.62 3.06
CA ARG A 6 -2.95 -8.18 2.33
C ARG A 6 -2.10 -9.41 2.07
N VAL A 7 -1.76 -9.62 0.81
CA VAL A 7 -0.94 -10.75 0.39
C VAL A 7 0.23 -10.27 -0.46
N SER A 8 1.34 -10.99 -0.41
CA SER A 8 2.51 -10.73 -1.24
C SER A 8 2.95 -11.97 -2.00
N LEU A 9 3.61 -11.72 -3.14
CA LEU A 9 4.26 -12.70 -3.99
C LEU A 9 5.60 -12.13 -4.46
N SER A 10 6.56 -13.00 -4.76
CA SER A 10 7.77 -12.57 -5.46
C SER A 10 7.43 -12.02 -6.85
N ALA A 11 8.30 -11.19 -7.41
CA ALA A 11 8.11 -10.62 -8.74
C ALA A 11 7.91 -11.72 -9.81
N GLU A 12 8.64 -12.83 -9.67
CA GLU A 12 8.59 -13.99 -10.58
C GLU A 12 7.31 -14.83 -10.46
N ALA A 13 6.61 -14.72 -9.32
CA ALA A 13 5.41 -15.52 -9.05
C ALA A 13 4.12 -14.89 -9.61
N PHE A 14 4.21 -13.74 -10.26
CA PHE A 14 3.09 -13.08 -10.93
C PHE A 14 3.55 -12.47 -12.25
N ARG A 15 2.68 -11.72 -12.92
CA ARG A 15 2.94 -11.08 -14.21
C ARG A 15 3.99 -9.98 -14.13
N LEU A 16 4.59 -9.64 -15.27
CA LEU A 16 5.56 -8.57 -15.45
C LEU A 16 6.88 -8.78 -14.69
N ALA A 17 7.27 -10.02 -14.44
CA ALA A 17 8.53 -10.33 -13.78
C ALA A 17 9.74 -9.70 -14.50
N ALA A 18 9.78 -9.78 -15.83
CA ALA A 18 10.86 -9.19 -16.62
C ALA A 18 10.88 -7.66 -16.55
N THR A 19 9.69 -7.03 -16.62
CA THR A 19 9.55 -5.57 -16.53
C THR A 19 9.97 -5.04 -15.15
N LEU A 20 9.54 -5.69 -14.07
CA LEU A 20 9.83 -5.28 -12.69
C LEU A 20 11.29 -5.53 -12.31
N SER A 21 11.87 -6.65 -12.76
CA SER A 21 13.27 -7.00 -12.44
C SER A 21 14.28 -6.16 -13.21
N ALA A 22 13.90 -5.59 -14.35
CA ALA A 22 14.81 -4.81 -15.18
C ALA A 22 15.25 -3.49 -14.52
N ARG A 23 14.43 -2.90 -13.66
CA ARG A 23 14.65 -1.58 -13.06
C ARG A 23 14.04 -1.49 -11.66
N ALA A 24 14.87 -1.14 -10.68
CA ALA A 24 14.46 -1.03 -9.28
C ALA A 24 13.49 0.13 -8.99
N ASP A 25 13.46 1.15 -9.84
CA ASP A 25 12.61 2.35 -9.69
C ASP A 25 11.25 2.22 -10.38
N VAL A 26 11.05 1.18 -11.21
CA VAL A 26 9.78 0.95 -11.89
C VAL A 26 8.76 0.39 -10.91
N ARG A 27 7.61 1.04 -10.86
CA ARG A 27 6.45 0.60 -10.09
C ARG A 27 5.25 0.48 -11.01
N VAL A 28 4.52 -0.60 -10.87
CA VAL A 28 3.28 -0.86 -11.60
C VAL A 28 2.14 -0.94 -10.61
N SER A 29 1.01 -0.32 -10.91
CA SER A 29 -0.22 -0.47 -10.13
C SER A 29 -1.42 -0.66 -11.03
N PHE A 30 -2.30 -1.60 -10.67
CA PHE A 30 -3.54 -1.80 -11.44
C PHE A 30 -4.52 -0.67 -11.21
N GLU A 31 -5.13 -0.18 -12.31
CA GLU A 31 -6.23 0.76 -12.27
C GLU A 31 -7.48 0.08 -11.69
N ARG A 32 -8.25 0.86 -10.91
CA ARG A 32 -9.52 0.39 -10.36
C ARG A 32 -10.62 0.57 -11.41
N VAL A 33 -10.82 -0.45 -12.21
CA VAL A 33 -11.94 -0.48 -13.16
C VAL A 33 -12.81 -1.69 -12.90
N VAL A 34 -14.11 -1.53 -13.10
CA VAL A 34 -15.03 -2.65 -13.23
C VAL A 34 -14.97 -3.06 -14.70
N PRO A 35 -14.40 -4.22 -15.04
CA PRO A 35 -14.36 -4.66 -16.42
C PRO A 35 -15.81 -4.87 -16.89
N LEU A 36 -16.15 -4.31 -18.05
CA LEU A 36 -17.45 -4.52 -18.69
C LEU A 36 -17.46 -5.77 -19.59
N ASP A 37 -16.30 -6.38 -19.74
CA ASP A 37 -16.07 -7.59 -20.54
C ASP A 37 -15.21 -8.61 -19.76
N SER A 38 -14.80 -9.67 -20.42
CA SER A 38 -13.95 -10.75 -19.85
C SER A 38 -12.48 -10.34 -19.61
N ARG A 39 -12.11 -9.08 -19.78
CA ARG A 39 -10.74 -8.64 -19.58
C ARG A 39 -10.44 -8.51 -18.08
N VAL A 40 -9.39 -9.18 -17.64
CA VAL A 40 -8.94 -9.11 -16.24
C VAL A 40 -7.79 -8.12 -16.13
N MET A 41 -7.96 -7.10 -15.27
CA MET A 41 -6.93 -6.07 -15.00
C MET A 41 -6.36 -5.43 -16.28
N PRO A 42 -7.21 -4.84 -17.18
CA PRO A 42 -6.76 -4.41 -18.50
C PRO A 42 -5.99 -3.08 -18.49
N TYR A 43 -5.95 -2.39 -17.36
CA TYR A 43 -5.31 -1.08 -17.25
C TYR A 43 -4.37 -1.04 -16.06
N LEU A 44 -3.19 -0.44 -16.30
CA LEU A 44 -2.19 -0.24 -15.25
C LEU A 44 -1.53 1.13 -15.37
N TRP A 45 -1.15 1.66 -14.22
CA TRP A 45 -0.24 2.79 -14.09
C TRP A 45 1.18 2.27 -13.96
N MET A 46 2.08 2.85 -14.72
CA MET A 46 3.51 2.59 -14.63
C MET A 46 4.24 3.89 -14.26
N THR A 47 5.00 3.87 -13.18
CA THR A 47 5.74 5.01 -12.66
C THR A 47 7.23 4.64 -12.51
N GLY A 48 8.10 5.65 -12.48
CA GLY A 48 9.54 5.49 -12.43
C GLY A 48 10.22 6.41 -13.45
N ALA A 49 11.46 6.80 -13.20
CA ALA A 49 12.18 7.73 -14.06
C ALA A 49 12.35 7.21 -15.50
N ASP A 50 12.53 5.89 -15.62
CA ASP A 50 12.75 5.21 -16.89
C ASP A 50 11.53 4.37 -17.34
N ALA A 51 10.34 4.65 -16.81
CA ALA A 51 9.13 3.92 -17.18
C ALA A 51 8.79 4.13 -18.67
N SER A 52 8.63 3.04 -19.41
CA SER A 52 8.34 3.06 -20.84
C SER A 52 7.36 1.95 -21.23
N VAL A 53 6.43 2.26 -22.13
CA VAL A 53 5.50 1.27 -22.69
C VAL A 53 6.24 0.16 -23.45
N ASP A 54 7.41 0.45 -24.01
CA ASP A 54 8.19 -0.54 -24.75
C ASP A 54 8.72 -1.67 -23.84
N GLN A 55 8.91 -1.41 -22.53
CA GLN A 55 9.23 -2.45 -21.55
C GLN A 55 8.07 -3.45 -21.42
N LEU A 56 6.83 -2.96 -21.37
CA LEU A 56 5.65 -3.82 -21.33
C LEU A 56 5.45 -4.58 -22.64
N ARG A 57 5.75 -3.97 -23.78
CA ARG A 57 5.67 -4.66 -25.10
C ARG A 57 6.68 -5.78 -25.23
N ALA A 58 7.84 -5.62 -24.59
CA ALA A 58 8.89 -6.64 -24.57
C ALA A 58 8.66 -7.74 -23.51
N ASP A 59 7.72 -7.53 -22.60
CA ASP A 59 7.44 -8.49 -21.51
C ASP A 59 6.74 -9.75 -22.07
N PRO A 60 7.21 -10.96 -21.72
CA PRO A 60 6.64 -12.21 -22.24
C PRO A 60 5.18 -12.43 -21.84
N ASP A 61 4.69 -11.81 -20.76
CA ASP A 61 3.32 -11.93 -20.28
C ASP A 61 2.33 -11.07 -21.08
N VAL A 62 2.86 -10.14 -21.90
CA VAL A 62 2.05 -9.14 -22.61
C VAL A 62 1.90 -9.50 -24.07
N THR A 63 0.66 -9.49 -24.57
CA THR A 63 0.37 -9.64 -26.00
C THR A 63 0.31 -8.27 -26.69
N ARG A 64 -0.23 -7.27 -26.01
CA ARG A 64 -0.35 -5.91 -26.50
C ARG A 64 -0.24 -4.92 -25.34
N ALA A 65 0.48 -3.81 -25.55
CA ALA A 65 0.47 -2.68 -24.65
C ALA A 65 0.29 -1.38 -25.43
N GLU A 66 -0.66 -0.56 -24.99
CA GLU A 66 -1.04 0.70 -25.63
C GLU A 66 -1.02 1.84 -24.60
N LEU A 67 -0.29 2.90 -24.90
CA LEU A 67 -0.29 4.10 -24.07
C LEU A 67 -1.64 4.82 -24.21
N LEU A 68 -2.37 4.97 -23.12
CA LEU A 68 -3.66 5.66 -23.07
C LEU A 68 -3.52 7.10 -22.59
N ALA A 69 -2.65 7.34 -21.61
CA ALA A 69 -2.38 8.67 -21.08
C ALA A 69 -0.96 8.74 -20.49
N SER A 70 -0.41 9.95 -20.50
CA SER A 70 0.86 10.27 -19.83
C SER A 70 0.67 11.53 -19.01
N SER A 71 1.16 11.52 -17.79
CA SER A 71 1.14 12.65 -16.87
C SER A 71 2.44 12.70 -16.05
N ASN A 72 2.62 13.78 -15.26
CA ASN A 72 3.77 13.86 -14.34
C ASN A 72 3.77 12.75 -13.27
N GLY A 73 2.66 12.02 -13.09
CA GLY A 73 2.54 10.89 -12.17
C GLY A 73 2.82 9.52 -12.80
N GLY A 74 3.03 9.44 -14.13
CA GLY A 74 3.33 8.18 -14.80
C GLY A 74 2.57 7.96 -16.10
N LEU A 75 2.61 6.73 -16.59
CA LEU A 75 1.99 6.27 -17.82
C LEU A 75 0.78 5.39 -17.48
N LEU A 76 -0.39 5.71 -18.03
CA LEU A 76 -1.54 4.81 -18.04
C LEU A 76 -1.49 3.96 -19.29
N VAL A 77 -1.45 2.65 -19.13
CA VAL A 77 -1.28 1.70 -20.23
C VAL A 77 -2.42 0.70 -20.23
N GLY A 78 -3.02 0.49 -21.41
CA GLY A 78 -3.92 -0.63 -21.67
C GLY A 78 -3.10 -1.86 -22.02
N VAL A 79 -3.42 -3.01 -21.41
CA VAL A 79 -2.65 -4.25 -21.58
C VAL A 79 -3.58 -5.41 -21.89
N ASP A 80 -3.22 -6.18 -22.93
CA ASP A 80 -3.79 -7.50 -23.19
C ASP A 80 -2.76 -8.57 -22.76
N TRP A 81 -3.19 -9.48 -21.90
CA TRP A 81 -2.34 -10.52 -21.35
C TRP A 81 -2.29 -11.74 -22.26
N ARG A 82 -1.15 -12.42 -22.30
CA ARG A 82 -0.94 -13.60 -23.13
C ARG A 82 -1.65 -14.84 -22.60
N THR A 83 -1.64 -15.02 -21.30
CA THR A 83 -2.20 -16.20 -20.62
C THR A 83 -2.92 -15.80 -19.36
N ASP A 84 -3.84 -16.65 -18.92
CA ASP A 84 -4.42 -16.53 -17.58
C ASP A 84 -3.38 -16.91 -16.52
N HIS A 85 -3.48 -16.29 -15.36
CA HIS A 85 -2.61 -16.56 -14.24
C HIS A 85 -3.38 -17.29 -13.12
N PRO A 86 -2.80 -18.34 -12.47
CA PRO A 86 -3.52 -19.13 -11.46
C PRO A 86 -4.10 -18.29 -10.31
N LEU A 87 -3.40 -17.26 -9.84
CA LEU A 87 -3.95 -16.35 -8.85
C LEU A 87 -5.27 -15.71 -9.30
N LEU A 88 -5.38 -15.31 -10.56
CA LEU A 88 -6.60 -14.68 -11.07
C LEU A 88 -7.74 -15.69 -11.17
N GLY A 89 -7.44 -16.94 -11.52
CA GLY A 89 -8.37 -18.05 -11.46
C GLY A 89 -8.89 -18.29 -10.04
N ALA A 90 -7.98 -18.41 -9.06
CA ALA A 90 -8.31 -18.61 -7.66
C ALA A 90 -9.13 -17.44 -7.07
N LEU A 91 -8.83 -16.19 -7.46
CA LEU A 91 -9.65 -15.04 -7.07
C LEU A 91 -11.08 -15.13 -7.63
N SER A 92 -11.22 -15.57 -8.88
CA SER A 92 -12.52 -15.70 -9.52
C SER A 92 -13.37 -16.82 -8.90
N THR A 93 -12.78 -18.00 -8.64
CA THR A 93 -13.49 -19.16 -8.05
C THR A 93 -13.92 -18.93 -6.61
N THR A 94 -13.21 -18.06 -5.90
CA THR A 94 -13.48 -17.73 -4.50
C THR A 94 -14.31 -16.45 -4.29
N ASP A 95 -14.84 -15.86 -5.36
CA ASP A 95 -15.58 -14.60 -5.33
C ASP A 95 -14.78 -13.46 -4.68
N ALA A 96 -13.47 -13.50 -4.81
CA ALA A 96 -12.60 -12.48 -4.25
C ALA A 96 -12.50 -11.27 -5.17
N ALA A 97 -12.41 -10.08 -4.57
CA ALA A 97 -12.19 -8.84 -5.29
C ALA A 97 -10.79 -8.30 -5.04
N CYS A 98 -10.06 -7.97 -6.11
CA CYS A 98 -8.81 -7.24 -6.01
C CYS A 98 -9.10 -5.75 -5.80
N LEU A 99 -8.74 -5.24 -4.63
CA LEU A 99 -8.91 -3.82 -4.28
C LEU A 99 -7.73 -2.98 -4.73
N ARG A 100 -6.53 -3.56 -4.72
CA ARG A 100 -5.28 -2.91 -5.11
C ARG A 100 -4.25 -3.98 -5.46
N GLY A 101 -3.46 -3.74 -6.51
CA GLY A 101 -2.28 -4.54 -6.85
C GLY A 101 -1.14 -3.60 -7.17
N ILE A 102 0.01 -3.82 -6.55
CA ILE A 102 1.23 -3.03 -6.76
C ILE A 102 2.37 -4.00 -6.98
N GLY A 103 3.11 -3.78 -8.07
CA GLY A 103 4.33 -4.49 -8.41
C GLY A 103 5.54 -3.58 -8.37
N THR A 104 6.62 -4.07 -7.79
CA THR A 104 7.96 -3.45 -7.76
C THR A 104 9.01 -4.53 -8.00
N ALA A 105 10.28 -4.16 -8.04
CA ALA A 105 11.37 -5.13 -8.11
C ALA A 105 11.38 -6.12 -6.93
N ASP A 106 10.87 -5.71 -5.75
CA ASP A 106 10.78 -6.56 -4.56
C ASP A 106 9.63 -7.58 -4.62
N GLY A 107 8.70 -7.42 -5.55
CA GLY A 107 7.56 -8.30 -5.75
C GLY A 107 6.23 -7.58 -5.86
N TRP A 108 5.17 -8.38 -5.76
CA TRP A 108 3.80 -7.94 -5.84
C TRP A 108 3.14 -7.90 -4.46
N GLN A 109 2.40 -6.84 -4.22
CA GLN A 109 1.49 -6.71 -3.08
C GLN A 109 0.06 -6.54 -3.57
N PHE A 110 -0.86 -7.35 -3.03
CA PHE A 110 -2.28 -7.25 -3.31
C PHE A 110 -3.07 -7.00 -2.02
N SER A 111 -4.05 -6.10 -2.12
CA SER A 111 -5.13 -5.99 -1.14
C SER A 111 -6.37 -6.65 -1.74
N LEU A 112 -6.79 -7.74 -1.13
CA LEU A 112 -7.88 -8.59 -1.60
C LEU A 112 -9.04 -8.56 -0.61
N ARG A 113 -10.27 -8.57 -1.11
CA ARG A 113 -11.48 -8.73 -0.31
C ARG A 113 -12.09 -10.10 -0.57
N PHE A 114 -12.42 -10.79 0.51
CA PHE A 114 -13.08 -12.10 0.45
C PHE A 114 -14.44 -12.04 1.15
N PRO A 115 -15.44 -12.80 0.66
CA PRO A 115 -16.75 -12.92 1.30
C PRO A 115 -16.68 -13.54 2.71
N SER A 116 -15.74 -14.48 2.91
CA SER A 116 -15.55 -15.19 4.18
C SER A 116 -14.10 -15.64 4.36
N ARG A 117 -13.77 -16.10 5.58
CA ARG A 117 -12.45 -16.67 5.88
C ARG A 117 -12.21 -18.00 5.14
N ASP A 118 -13.27 -18.78 4.93
CA ASP A 118 -13.17 -20.04 4.18
C ASP A 118 -12.78 -19.78 2.73
N ARG A 119 -13.35 -18.75 2.10
CA ARG A 119 -12.98 -18.35 0.73
C ARG A 119 -11.53 -17.89 0.61
N LEU A 120 -11.00 -17.20 1.63
CA LEU A 120 -9.56 -16.90 1.67
C LEU A 120 -8.71 -18.18 1.76
N ALA A 121 -9.14 -19.14 2.61
CA ALA A 121 -8.42 -20.40 2.75
C ALA A 121 -8.46 -21.24 1.46
N ASP A 122 -9.60 -21.25 0.75
CA ASP A 122 -9.74 -21.90 -0.55
C ASP A 122 -8.83 -21.26 -1.59
N CYS A 123 -8.80 -19.93 -1.70
CA CYS A 123 -7.91 -19.20 -2.60
C CYS A 123 -6.43 -19.51 -2.32
N TYR A 124 -6.03 -19.53 -1.05
CA TYR A 124 -4.69 -19.87 -0.65
C TYR A 124 -4.30 -21.29 -1.07
N ARG A 125 -5.20 -22.27 -0.89
CA ARG A 125 -5.00 -23.66 -1.28
C ARG A 125 -4.88 -23.82 -2.79
N GLU A 126 -5.79 -23.21 -3.57
CA GLU A 126 -5.75 -23.24 -5.02
C GLU A 126 -4.44 -22.64 -5.57
N CYS A 127 -3.99 -21.51 -4.99
CA CYS A 127 -2.69 -20.93 -5.36
C CYS A 127 -1.52 -21.86 -5.03
N ALA A 128 -1.53 -22.50 -3.88
CA ALA A 128 -0.47 -23.43 -3.46
C ALA A 128 -0.43 -24.67 -4.37
N GLU A 129 -1.59 -25.25 -4.72
CA GLU A 129 -1.71 -26.38 -5.65
C GLU A 129 -1.24 -26.03 -7.05
N ALA A 130 -1.44 -24.79 -7.49
CA ALA A 130 -0.96 -24.28 -8.77
C ALA A 130 0.51 -23.79 -8.73
N GLY A 131 1.22 -23.95 -7.61
CA GLY A 131 2.61 -23.56 -7.46
C GLY A 131 2.86 -22.05 -7.33
N VAL A 132 1.83 -21.27 -6.96
CA VAL A 132 1.95 -19.84 -6.70
C VAL A 132 2.17 -19.59 -5.21
N PRO A 133 3.38 -19.18 -4.77
CA PRO A 133 3.73 -18.97 -3.36
C PRO A 133 3.12 -17.67 -2.84
N LEU A 134 1.89 -17.74 -2.36
CA LEU A 134 1.17 -16.61 -1.79
C LEU A 134 1.50 -16.46 -0.30
N THR A 135 1.99 -15.30 0.13
CA THR A 135 2.21 -14.98 1.53
C THR A 135 1.10 -14.08 2.05
N VAL A 136 0.39 -14.50 3.09
CA VAL A 136 -0.63 -13.68 3.75
C VAL A 136 0.03 -12.85 4.84
N GLU A 137 0.16 -11.54 4.64
CA GLU A 137 0.83 -10.62 5.56
C GLU A 137 -0.10 -10.15 6.68
N ARG A 138 -1.36 -9.86 6.33
CA ARG A 138 -2.35 -9.34 7.27
C ARG A 138 -3.75 -9.72 6.85
N ILE A 139 -4.58 -10.03 7.85
CA ILE A 139 -6.03 -10.21 7.68
C ILE A 139 -6.73 -9.26 8.64
N HIS A 140 -7.73 -8.54 8.17
CA HIS A 140 -8.61 -7.75 9.02
C HIS A 140 -10.06 -7.87 8.56
N THR A 141 -10.95 -7.90 9.54
CA THR A 141 -12.39 -7.95 9.27
C THR A 141 -12.85 -6.53 9.00
N THR A 142 -13.43 -6.31 7.84
CA THR A 142 -13.98 -5.00 7.48
C THR A 142 -15.37 -4.89 8.10
N ALA A 143 -15.50 -4.13 9.18
CA ALA A 143 -16.77 -3.51 9.47
C ALA A 143 -17.08 -2.56 8.30
N TRP A 144 -18.25 -2.72 7.68
CA TRP A 144 -18.67 -1.94 6.52
C TRP A 144 -18.63 -0.45 6.81
N SER A 145 -17.71 0.27 6.18
CA SER A 145 -17.84 1.71 5.99
C SER A 145 -18.26 1.96 4.55
N VAL A 146 -19.43 2.51 4.37
CA VAL A 146 -20.14 2.70 3.08
C VAL A 146 -19.40 3.67 2.14
N GLU A 147 -18.40 4.39 2.63
CA GLU A 147 -17.70 5.43 1.89
C GLU A 147 -16.28 5.02 1.50
N GLY A 148 -16.12 4.67 0.23
CA GLY A 148 -14.85 4.57 -0.47
C GLY A 148 -13.99 3.36 -0.10
N GLY A 149 -13.79 2.46 -1.05
CA GLY A 149 -13.01 1.20 -1.00
C GLY A 149 -11.51 1.35 -0.68
N HIS A 150 -11.16 2.18 0.29
CA HIS A 150 -9.83 2.26 0.87
C HIS A 150 -9.78 1.33 2.09
N GLU A 151 -8.77 0.48 2.16
CA GLU A 151 -8.28 -0.05 3.43
C GLU A 151 -8.30 1.09 4.44
N ALA A 152 -8.88 0.90 5.62
CA ALA A 152 -9.05 2.00 6.57
C ALA A 152 -7.67 2.52 7.00
N VAL A 153 -7.13 3.43 6.21
CA VAL A 153 -5.86 4.13 6.47
C VAL A 153 -5.92 4.83 7.83
N LEU A 154 -7.13 5.25 8.21
CA LEU A 154 -7.42 5.93 9.46
C LEU A 154 -8.25 5.04 10.40
N THR A 155 -8.01 5.13 11.70
CA THR A 155 -8.98 4.65 12.69
C THR A 155 -10.24 5.52 12.65
N ASP A 156 -11.39 5.00 13.10
CA ASP A 156 -12.64 5.76 13.11
C ASP A 156 -12.48 7.11 13.83
N LEU A 157 -11.81 7.10 14.98
CA LEU A 157 -11.52 8.30 15.74
C LEU A 157 -10.59 9.30 15.02
N GLN A 158 -9.65 8.82 14.23
CA GLN A 158 -8.80 9.69 13.39
C GLN A 158 -9.58 10.25 12.21
N ARG A 159 -10.43 9.45 11.60
CA ARG A 159 -11.31 9.88 10.50
C ARG A 159 -12.25 10.98 10.96
N GLU A 160 -12.97 10.75 12.04
CA GLU A 160 -13.89 11.71 12.64
C GLU A 160 -13.19 13.03 12.99
N THR A 161 -12.03 12.93 13.64
CA THR A 161 -11.24 14.13 14.01
C THR A 161 -10.77 14.91 12.77
N LEU A 162 -10.29 14.23 11.72
CA LEU A 162 -9.82 14.90 10.51
C LEU A 162 -10.98 15.48 9.70
N ALA A 163 -12.13 14.80 9.65
CA ALA A 163 -13.34 15.32 9.02
C ALA A 163 -13.80 16.62 9.68
N ALA A 164 -13.94 16.63 11.01
CA ALA A 164 -14.29 17.83 11.76
C ALA A 164 -13.26 18.95 11.56
N ALA A 165 -11.96 18.64 11.59
CA ALA A 165 -10.91 19.62 11.34
C ALA A 165 -11.00 20.24 9.93
N LEU A 166 -11.34 19.45 8.93
CA LEU A 166 -11.53 19.92 7.55
C LEU A 166 -12.79 20.80 7.45
N GLU A 167 -13.93 20.33 7.94
CA GLU A 167 -15.21 21.04 7.90
C GLU A 167 -15.16 22.39 8.64
N ARG A 168 -14.47 22.43 9.79
CA ARG A 168 -14.30 23.65 10.59
C ARG A 168 -13.26 24.61 10.03
N GLY A 169 -12.56 24.22 8.94
CA GLY A 169 -11.52 25.06 8.32
C GLY A 169 -10.22 25.16 9.11
N TYR A 170 -9.89 24.17 9.92
CA TYR A 170 -8.59 24.10 10.61
C TYR A 170 -7.41 24.10 9.63
N PHE A 171 -7.59 23.47 8.46
CA PHE A 171 -6.59 23.42 7.39
C PHE A 171 -6.69 24.57 6.39
N ALA A 172 -7.66 25.47 6.54
CA ALA A 172 -7.81 26.62 5.66
C ALA A 172 -6.72 27.68 5.87
N VAL A 173 -6.50 28.53 4.86
CA VAL A 173 -5.61 29.71 4.96
C VAL A 173 -6.41 30.95 4.52
N PRO A 174 -6.72 31.87 5.44
CA PRO A 174 -6.47 31.83 6.88
C PRO A 174 -7.32 30.76 7.60
N ARG A 175 -6.85 30.28 8.76
CA ARG A 175 -7.58 29.27 9.55
C ARG A 175 -8.90 29.80 10.08
N ALA A 176 -9.97 29.03 9.96
CA ALA A 176 -11.28 29.34 10.50
C ALA A 176 -11.52 28.72 11.89
N ALA A 177 -10.75 27.65 12.26
CA ALA A 177 -10.81 27.01 13.56
C ALA A 177 -9.42 26.79 14.15
N THR A 178 -9.33 26.72 15.49
CA THR A 178 -8.12 26.45 16.25
C THR A 178 -8.08 25.02 16.79
N LEU A 179 -6.91 24.58 17.28
CA LEU A 179 -6.81 23.30 18.02
C LEU A 179 -7.68 23.26 19.25
N GLN A 180 -7.82 24.40 19.95
CA GLN A 180 -8.65 24.52 21.15
C GLN A 180 -10.14 24.32 20.83
N ASP A 181 -10.60 24.79 19.67
CA ASP A 181 -11.99 24.60 19.26
C ASP A 181 -12.28 23.13 19.00
N LEU A 182 -11.38 22.42 18.32
CA LEU A 182 -11.47 20.98 18.10
C LEU A 182 -11.33 20.18 19.41
N ALA A 183 -10.42 20.59 20.30
CA ALA A 183 -10.22 19.92 21.59
C ALA A 183 -11.49 19.97 22.45
N ARG A 184 -12.19 21.12 22.46
CA ARG A 184 -13.49 21.27 23.16
C ARG A 184 -14.57 20.39 22.54
N GLU A 185 -14.64 20.30 21.22
CA GLU A 185 -15.65 19.48 20.54
C GLU A 185 -15.50 17.99 20.84
N PHE A 186 -14.27 17.51 20.93
CA PHE A 186 -13.97 16.09 21.22
C PHE A 186 -13.76 15.78 22.70
N ASP A 187 -13.92 16.75 23.58
CA ASP A 187 -13.68 16.65 25.03
C ASP A 187 -12.32 16.01 25.36
N VAL A 188 -11.27 16.53 24.73
CA VAL A 188 -9.88 16.07 24.92
C VAL A 188 -8.93 17.28 25.07
N SER A 189 -7.70 17.02 25.53
CA SER A 189 -6.67 18.06 25.59
C SER A 189 -6.17 18.48 24.19
N ASP A 190 -5.67 19.73 24.10
CA ASP A 190 -5.02 20.28 22.89
C ASP A 190 -3.89 19.39 22.40
N THR A 191 -3.14 18.79 23.32
CA THR A 191 -2.08 17.84 23.01
C THR A 191 -2.63 16.56 22.38
N ALA A 192 -3.70 16.02 22.93
CA ALA A 192 -4.31 14.79 22.43
C ALA A 192 -4.89 14.96 21.01
N ILE A 193 -5.62 16.07 20.77
CA ILE A 193 -6.19 16.36 19.45
C ILE A 193 -5.08 16.62 18.42
N SER A 194 -4.03 17.36 18.79
CA SER A 194 -2.87 17.63 17.93
C SER A 194 -2.18 16.34 17.50
N GLN A 195 -1.92 15.43 18.45
CA GLN A 195 -1.29 14.15 18.16
C GLN A 195 -2.18 13.26 17.29
N ARG A 196 -3.52 13.30 17.49
CA ARG A 196 -4.48 12.54 16.70
C ARG A 196 -4.49 13.02 15.24
N ILE A 197 -4.55 14.35 15.02
CA ILE A 197 -4.46 14.96 13.71
C ILE A 197 -3.15 14.58 13.02
N ARG A 198 -2.01 14.78 13.69
CA ARG A 198 -0.69 14.47 13.11
C ARG A 198 -0.56 13.01 12.70
N ARG A 199 -1.00 12.07 13.56
CA ARG A 199 -0.97 10.62 13.23
C ARG A 199 -1.90 10.27 12.08
N GLY A 200 -3.08 10.89 12.03
CA GLY A 200 -4.01 10.69 10.93
C GLY A 200 -3.48 11.21 9.60
N VAL A 201 -2.97 12.45 9.59
CA VAL A 201 -2.35 13.05 8.39
C VAL A 201 -1.13 12.24 7.93
N ALA A 202 -0.27 11.81 8.85
CA ALA A 202 0.89 10.99 8.50
C ALA A 202 0.50 9.67 7.83
N ARG A 203 -0.58 9.03 8.31
CA ARG A 203 -1.10 7.80 7.67
C ARG A 203 -1.68 8.05 6.28
N LEU A 204 -2.42 9.15 6.10
CA LEU A 204 -2.94 9.52 4.79
C LEU A 204 -1.81 9.81 3.80
N LEU A 205 -0.80 10.56 4.22
CA LEU A 205 0.35 10.87 3.39
C LEU A 205 1.15 9.61 3.05
N ALA A 206 1.39 8.72 4.01
CA ALA A 206 2.08 7.45 3.75
C ALA A 206 1.31 6.58 2.74
N ALA A 207 -0.02 6.54 2.85
CA ALA A 207 -0.85 5.80 1.92
C ALA A 207 -0.87 6.41 0.52
N GLU A 208 -0.90 7.73 0.41
CA GLU A 208 -0.94 8.45 -0.87
C GLU A 208 0.43 8.48 -1.56
N LEU A 209 1.50 8.75 -0.79
CA LEU A 209 2.86 8.84 -1.30
C LEU A 209 3.53 7.46 -1.49
N GLY A 210 2.86 6.39 -1.07
CA GLY A 210 3.37 5.02 -1.23
C GLY A 210 4.51 4.67 -0.27
N GLU A 211 4.72 5.44 0.79
CA GLU A 211 5.67 5.11 1.85
C GLU A 211 5.03 4.11 2.83
N ASP A 212 5.12 2.82 2.52
CA ASP A 212 4.91 1.75 3.52
C ASP A 212 6.14 1.73 4.46
N ARG A 213 6.16 2.64 5.42
CA ARG A 213 7.14 2.59 6.50
C ARG A 213 6.64 1.57 7.53
N PRO A 214 7.35 0.45 7.73
CA PRO A 214 7.02 -0.46 8.83
C PRO A 214 7.14 0.32 10.13
N ALA A 215 6.15 0.19 11.02
CA ALA A 215 6.21 0.70 12.37
C ALA A 215 7.36 0.00 13.10
N GLY A 216 8.55 0.56 12.97
CA GLY A 216 9.78 0.07 13.60
C GLY A 216 9.74 0.35 15.08
N GLY A 217 9.62 -0.71 15.86
CA GLY A 217 9.98 -0.70 17.27
C GLY A 217 11.47 -0.51 17.41
N THR A 218 11.91 0.66 17.82
CA THR A 218 13.27 0.86 18.33
C THR A 218 13.32 0.48 19.81
N GLY A 219 13.53 -0.79 20.07
CA GLY A 219 14.08 -1.25 21.36
C GLY A 219 15.59 -1.00 21.34
N ARG A 220 16.04 0.13 21.79
CA ARG A 220 17.43 0.29 22.21
C ARG A 220 17.57 -0.32 23.60
N SER A 221 18.07 -1.55 23.66
CA SER A 221 18.65 -2.11 24.87
C SER A 221 19.99 -1.42 25.15
N THR A 222 20.03 -0.56 26.12
CA THR A 222 21.26 -0.11 26.76
C THR A 222 21.62 -1.12 27.82
N THR A 223 22.50 -2.07 27.50
CA THR A 223 23.23 -2.85 28.49
C THR A 223 24.38 -2.00 28.99
N GLY A 224 24.35 -1.68 30.30
CA GLY A 224 25.45 -1.09 31.01
C GLY A 224 26.59 -2.09 31.16
N GLY A 225 27.80 -1.62 30.97
CA GLY A 225 29.04 -2.27 31.36
C GLY A 225 29.94 -1.24 32.01
N ALA A 226 30.09 -1.39 33.33
CA ALA A 226 31.07 -0.65 34.10
C ALA A 226 32.46 -1.25 33.87
N GLY A 227 33.49 -0.43 33.94
CA GLY A 227 34.84 -0.93 34.11
C GLY A 227 35.93 -0.06 33.53
N ASP A 228 36.53 0.69 34.45
CA ASP A 228 37.96 0.92 34.59
C ASP A 228 38.63 2.05 33.81
N ALA A 229 39.09 3.03 34.60
CA ALA A 229 40.15 3.98 34.23
C ALA A 229 41.52 3.34 34.39
N PRO A 230 42.56 3.77 33.66
CA PRO A 230 43.58 4.52 34.34
C PRO A 230 44.14 5.74 33.55
N SER A 231 44.71 6.61 34.38
CA SER A 231 45.53 7.78 34.19
C SER A 231 46.63 7.72 33.14
N GLY A 232 47.01 8.86 32.61
CA GLY A 232 48.32 9.08 32.03
C GLY A 232 48.38 10.21 31.00
N ASP A 233 48.85 11.36 31.47
CA ASP A 233 49.57 12.42 30.81
C ASP A 233 50.06 12.15 29.37
N ASP A 234 49.83 13.06 28.47
CA ASP A 234 50.89 13.78 27.72
C ASP A 234 50.24 14.67 26.65
N LEU A 235 50.42 15.98 26.81
CA LEU A 235 50.44 16.95 25.69
C LEU A 235 51.83 16.89 25.02
N PRO A 236 51.93 17.23 23.71
CA PRO A 236 52.38 18.57 23.40
C PRO A 236 51.67 19.22 22.19
N GLN A 237 51.73 20.55 22.30
CA GLN A 237 51.48 21.60 21.33
C GLN A 237 52.07 21.35 19.92
N PHE A 238 51.24 21.65 18.91
CA PHE A 238 51.50 22.73 17.90
C PHE A 238 50.19 23.09 17.22
#